data_13fc0471f1e9aab5982f3a3dfbfc3558
#
_entry.id   13fc0471f1e9aab5982f3a3dfbfc3558
#
_cell.length_a   1.000
_cell.length_b   1.000
_cell.length_c   1.000
_cell.angle_alpha   90.00
_cell.angle_beta   90.00
_cell.angle_gamma   90.00
#
_symmetry.space_group_name_H-M   'P 1'
#
loop_
_entity.id
_entity.type
_entity.pdbx_description
1 polymer ?
#
loop_
_entity_poly.entity_id
_entity_poly.type
_entity_poly.pdbx_seq_one_letter_code
_entity_poly.pdbx_strand_id
1 'polypeptide(L)' 'MATTEMVWTGDVPKHCDLCNAPLKEQFTDGKTVYGSWASMCFLCAMTHGTGYGVGKGQKYKKKGKRWVKVEG' A
#
# COMPACT_ATOMS: atom_id res chain seq x y z
N MET A 1 18.63 -19.46 5.07
CA MET A 1 17.64 -18.90 6.01
C MET A 1 16.39 -18.48 5.25
N ALA A 2 15.23 -18.88 5.73
CA ALA A 2 13.99 -18.51 5.07
C ALA A 2 13.64 -17.05 5.35
N THR A 3 13.28 -16.33 4.31
CA THR A 3 12.76 -14.97 4.43
C THR A 3 11.25 -15.04 4.56
N THR A 4 10.71 -14.46 5.61
CA THR A 4 9.27 -14.40 5.80
C THR A 4 8.69 -13.24 5.01
N GLU A 5 7.83 -13.55 4.03
CA GLU A 5 7.11 -12.53 3.31
C GLU A 5 5.94 -12.02 4.14
N MET A 6 5.75 -10.71 4.17
CA MET A 6 4.57 -10.10 4.76
C MET A 6 3.49 -10.04 3.69
N VAL A 7 2.40 -10.72 3.92
CA VAL A 7 1.29 -10.83 2.98
C VAL A 7 0.08 -10.12 3.55
N TRP A 8 -0.61 -9.35 2.71
CA TRP A 8 -1.86 -8.70 3.12
C TRP A 8 -2.90 -9.76 3.46
N THR A 9 -3.55 -9.60 4.60
CA THR A 9 -4.63 -10.49 5.04
C THR A 9 -5.95 -9.74 5.01
N GLY A 10 -7.02 -10.46 4.72
CA GLY A 10 -8.34 -9.86 4.59
C GLY A 10 -8.60 -9.34 3.19
N ASP A 11 -9.63 -8.51 3.05
CA ASP A 11 -10.02 -7.96 1.77
C ASP A 11 -9.00 -6.93 1.28
N VAL A 12 -8.52 -7.11 0.05
CA VAL A 12 -7.58 -6.19 -0.57
C VAL A 12 -8.34 -4.96 -1.07
N PRO A 13 -7.82 -3.74 -0.83
CA PRO A 13 -8.46 -2.55 -1.37
C PRO A 13 -8.46 -2.61 -2.90
N LYS A 14 -9.57 -2.20 -3.49
CA LYS A 14 -9.77 -2.26 -4.94
C LYS A 14 -9.56 -0.91 -5.62
N HIS A 15 -9.72 0.17 -4.88
CA HIS A 15 -9.63 1.53 -5.40
C HIS A 15 -8.84 2.40 -4.44
N CYS A 16 -8.16 3.39 -4.99
CA CYS A 16 -7.46 4.39 -4.18
C CYS A 16 -8.46 5.22 -3.37
N ASP A 17 -8.19 5.37 -2.07
CA ASP A 17 -9.07 6.14 -1.19
C ASP A 17 -9.07 7.65 -1.50
N LEU A 18 -8.06 8.14 -2.20
CA LEU A 18 -7.93 9.56 -2.48
C LEU A 18 -8.45 9.96 -3.86
N CYS A 19 -8.12 9.19 -4.91
CA CYS A 19 -8.50 9.53 -6.27
C CYS A 19 -9.45 8.51 -6.91
N ASN A 20 -9.75 7.43 -6.19
CA ASN A 20 -10.63 6.36 -6.65
C ASN A 20 -10.13 5.59 -7.88
N ALA A 21 -8.86 5.71 -8.23
CA ALA A 21 -8.27 4.93 -9.31
C ALA A 21 -8.21 3.44 -8.92
N PRO A 22 -8.38 2.53 -9.89
CA PRO A 22 -8.31 1.10 -9.57
C PRO A 22 -6.90 0.68 -9.15
N LEU A 23 -6.81 -0.14 -8.12
CA LEU A 23 -5.54 -0.67 -7.60
C LEU A 23 -5.34 -2.08 -8.17
N LYS A 24 -4.59 -2.19 -9.26
CA LYS A 24 -4.46 -3.44 -10.01
C LYS A 24 -3.21 -4.25 -9.66
N GLU A 25 -2.07 -3.59 -9.54
CA GLU A 25 -0.79 -4.29 -9.38
C GLU A 25 -0.06 -3.94 -8.10
N GLN A 26 -0.31 -2.76 -7.57
CA GLN A 26 0.34 -2.31 -6.35
C GLN A 26 -0.50 -1.25 -5.66
N PHE A 27 -0.31 -1.13 -4.35
CA PHE A 27 -0.89 -0.03 -3.58
C PHE A 27 0.00 0.26 -2.38
N THR A 28 -0.21 1.43 -1.79
CA THR A 28 0.45 1.82 -0.55
C THR A 28 -0.61 1.95 0.54
N ASP A 29 -0.41 1.19 1.62
CA ASP A 29 -1.21 1.34 2.85
C ASP A 29 -0.42 2.25 3.77
N GLY A 30 -0.83 3.49 3.89
CA GLY A 30 0.01 4.44 4.60
C GLY A 30 -0.69 5.69 5.07
N LYS A 31 0.05 6.43 5.91
CA LYS A 31 -0.40 7.69 6.44
C LYS A 31 -0.26 8.78 5.39
N THR A 32 -1.31 9.58 5.23
CA THR A 32 -1.30 10.71 4.32
C THR A 32 -0.81 11.96 5.03
N VAL A 33 -0.45 12.98 4.25
CA VAL A 33 -0.09 14.30 4.78
C VAL A 33 -1.24 14.98 5.51
N TYR A 34 -2.46 14.48 5.34
CA TYR A 34 -3.65 14.97 6.03
C TYR A 34 -3.84 14.34 7.42
N GLY A 35 -3.00 13.37 7.79
CA GLY A 35 -3.04 12.70 9.09
C GLY A 35 -3.78 11.37 9.12
N SER A 36 -4.63 11.09 8.15
CA SER A 36 -5.36 9.82 8.09
C SER A 36 -4.61 8.77 7.28
N TRP A 37 -4.87 7.49 7.56
CA TRP A 37 -4.35 6.38 6.78
C TRP A 37 -5.26 6.12 5.59
N ALA A 38 -4.66 5.72 4.48
CA ALA A 38 -5.39 5.44 3.25
C ALA A 38 -4.69 4.36 2.45
N SER A 39 -5.48 3.66 1.63
CA SER A 39 -4.95 2.78 0.59
C SER A 39 -4.80 3.63 -0.67
N MET A 40 -3.58 3.82 -1.12
CA MET A 40 -3.25 4.80 -2.16
C MET A 40 -2.67 4.14 -3.39
N CYS A 41 -3.01 4.69 -4.55
CA CYS A 41 -2.32 4.34 -5.79
C CYS A 41 -0.91 4.96 -5.76
N PHE A 42 -0.08 4.57 -6.72
CA PHE A 42 1.31 5.04 -6.78
C PHE A 42 1.41 6.57 -6.80
N LEU A 43 0.60 7.24 -7.62
CA LEU A 43 0.65 8.70 -7.71
C LEU A 43 0.23 9.39 -6.42
N CYS A 44 -0.84 8.89 -5.78
CA CYS A 44 -1.28 9.47 -4.51
C CYS A 44 -0.28 9.20 -3.40
N ALA A 45 0.35 8.03 -3.39
CA ALA A 45 1.40 7.74 -2.43
C ALA A 45 2.59 8.68 -2.58
N MET A 46 2.96 9.04 -3.81
CA MET A 46 4.05 9.99 -4.06
C MET A 46 3.69 11.41 -3.69
N THR A 47 2.43 11.82 -3.90
CA THR A 47 2.02 13.21 -3.73
C THR A 47 1.42 13.50 -2.35
N HIS A 48 0.79 12.52 -1.73
CA HIS A 48 0.05 12.69 -0.47
C HIS A 48 0.51 11.75 0.65
N GLY A 49 1.37 10.77 0.35
CA GLY A 49 1.90 9.87 1.35
C GLY A 49 3.03 10.50 2.15
N THR A 50 3.36 9.87 3.28
CA THR A 50 4.45 10.34 4.16
C THR A 50 5.72 9.50 4.01
N GLY A 51 5.75 8.57 3.06
CA GLY A 51 6.89 7.69 2.82
C GLY A 51 6.63 6.28 3.30
N TYR A 52 7.68 5.50 3.39
CA TYR A 52 7.62 4.09 3.80
C TYR A 52 8.33 3.87 5.11
N GLY A 53 7.86 2.90 5.87
CA GLY A 53 8.43 2.55 7.17
C GLY A 53 7.36 2.46 8.24
N VAL A 54 7.79 2.10 9.45
CA VAL A 54 6.90 1.99 10.61
C VAL A 54 6.29 3.36 10.92
N GLY A 55 4.96 3.42 11.01
CA GLY A 55 4.24 4.66 11.27
C GLY A 55 4.07 5.56 10.05
N LYS A 56 4.57 5.16 8.89
CA LYS A 56 4.48 5.95 7.65
C LYS A 56 3.69 5.22 6.58
N GLY A 57 4.09 4.02 6.19
CA GLY A 57 3.37 3.27 5.19
C GLY A 57 4.11 2.04 4.71
N GLN A 58 3.36 1.15 4.07
CA GLN A 58 3.89 -0.06 3.47
C GLN A 58 3.38 -0.17 2.05
N LYS A 59 4.26 -0.58 1.15
CA LYS A 59 3.91 -0.82 -0.24
C LYS A 59 3.70 -2.31 -0.46
N TYR A 60 2.60 -2.66 -1.11
CA TYR A 60 2.28 -4.03 -1.48
C TYR A 60 2.23 -4.17 -2.98
N LYS A 61 2.76 -5.29 -3.48
CA LYS A 61 2.66 -5.66 -4.89
C LYS A 61 1.96 -6.99 -5.03
N LYS A 62 1.17 -7.11 -6.09
CA LYS A 62 0.49 -8.37 -6.42
C LYS A 62 1.47 -9.35 -7.03
N LYS A 63 1.54 -10.54 -6.44
CA LYS A 63 2.34 -11.68 -6.93
C LYS A 63 1.43 -12.88 -7.03
N GLY A 64 0.94 -13.18 -8.25
CA GLY A 64 -0.07 -14.21 -8.45
C GLY A 64 -1.36 -13.83 -7.73
N LYS A 65 -1.77 -14.64 -6.76
CA LYS A 65 -2.99 -14.40 -5.98
C LYS A 65 -2.72 -13.73 -4.65
N ARG A 66 -1.46 -13.36 -4.36
CA ARG A 66 -1.06 -12.76 -3.09
C ARG A 66 -0.65 -11.31 -3.28
N TRP A 67 -0.85 -10.53 -2.24
CA TRP A 67 -0.35 -9.17 -2.16
C TRP A 67 0.76 -9.15 -1.13
N VAL A 68 1.98 -8.90 -1.58
CA VAL A 68 3.20 -9.03 -0.77
C VAL A 68 3.79 -7.67 -0.48
N LYS A 69 4.14 -7.43 0.79
CA LYS A 69 4.81 -6.20 1.19
C LYS A 69 6.21 -6.15 0.58
N VAL A 70 6.51 -5.07 -0.13
CA VAL A 70 7.80 -4.87 -0.80
C VAL A 70 8.58 -3.67 -0.24
N GLU A 71 7.92 -2.77 0.48
CA GLU A 71 8.56 -1.65 1.15
C GLU A 71 7.84 -1.32 2.45
N GLY A 72 8.58 -0.74 3.38
CA GLY A 72 8.09 -0.43 4.70
C GLY A 72 8.45 -1.52 5.70
#